data_3f7703c18b4fec565349a383deb4b2a4
#
_entry.id   3f7703c18b4fec565349a383deb4b2a4
#
_cell.length_a   1.000
_cell.length_b   1.000
_cell.length_c   1.000
_cell.angle_alpha   90.00
_cell.angle_beta   90.00
_cell.angle_gamma   90.00
#
_symmetry.space_group_name_H-M   'P 1'
#
loop_
_entity.id
_entity.type
_entity.pdbx_description
1 polymer ?
#
loop_
_entity_poly.entity_id
_entity_poly.type
_entity_poly.pdbx_seq_one_letter_code
_entity_poly.pdbx_strand_id
1 'polypeptide(L)'
;MQKSNVLIVDDAAINRELLAFILQDRYQVFQAENGKQAIEMIESKERIYRLVLLDIQMPVMDGFGFLDYMKKKDMLKNLPVIVISGDSSDASVLHAYK
;
A
#
# COMPACT_ATOMS: atom_id res chain seq x y z
N MET A 1 23.94 -1.28 -2.22
CA MET A 1 22.75 -1.50 -3.06
C MET A 1 21.59 -0.65 -2.57
N GLN A 2 20.84 -0.13 -3.50
CA GLN A 2 19.67 0.65 -3.14
C GLN A 2 18.54 -0.27 -2.67
N LYS A 3 17.84 0.17 -1.64
CA LYS A 3 16.67 -0.55 -1.16
C LYS A 3 15.50 -0.31 -2.11
N SER A 4 14.66 -1.33 -2.24
CA SER A 4 13.41 -1.19 -2.98
C SER A 4 12.42 -0.32 -2.22
N ASN A 5 11.62 0.44 -2.96
CA ASN A 5 10.62 1.32 -2.36
C ASN A 5 9.32 0.56 -2.11
N VAL A 6 8.80 0.72 -0.91
CA VAL A 6 7.52 0.13 -0.48
C VAL A 6 6.60 1.26 -0.04
N LEU A 7 5.37 1.24 -0.51
CA LEU A 7 4.36 2.20 -0.11
C LEU A 7 3.36 1.52 0.83
N ILE A 8 3.18 2.10 2.00
CA ILE A 8 2.20 1.64 2.98
C ILE A 8 1.00 2.56 2.93
N VAL A 9 -0.18 2.01 2.71
CA VAL A 9 -1.42 2.76 2.61
C VAL A 9 -2.36 2.32 3.73
N ASP A 10 -2.55 3.19 4.71
CA ASP A 10 -3.35 2.88 5.90
C ASP A 10 -3.74 4.21 6.54
N ASP A 11 -4.98 4.34 6.99
CA ASP A 11 -5.45 5.56 7.62
C ASP A 11 -4.95 5.71 9.07
N ALA A 12 -4.49 4.63 9.69
CA ALA A 12 -4.00 4.66 11.06
C ALA A 12 -2.48 4.89 11.07
N ALA A 13 -2.07 6.05 11.57
CA ALA A 13 -0.65 6.39 11.63
C ALA A 13 0.17 5.37 12.39
N ILE A 14 -0.37 4.84 13.49
CA ILE A 14 0.35 3.88 14.30
C ILE A 14 0.65 2.60 13.54
N ASN A 15 -0.30 2.16 12.70
CA ASN A 15 -0.08 0.96 11.87
C ASN A 15 1.00 1.23 10.81
N ARG A 16 0.95 2.41 10.19
CA ARG A 16 1.96 2.78 9.20
C ARG A 16 3.35 2.81 9.81
N GLU A 17 3.46 3.41 10.99
CA GLU A 17 4.76 3.53 11.68
C GLU A 17 5.29 2.17 12.10
N LEU A 18 4.42 1.28 12.57
CA LEU A 18 4.83 -0.06 12.96
C LEU A 18 5.35 -0.85 11.77
N LEU A 19 4.62 -0.82 10.66
CA LEU A 19 5.05 -1.51 9.45
C LEU A 19 6.34 -0.92 8.90
N ALA A 20 6.46 0.40 8.93
CA ALA A 20 7.67 1.07 8.48
C ALA A 20 8.87 0.64 9.32
N PHE A 21 8.69 0.56 10.63
CA PHE A 21 9.75 0.12 11.53
C PHE A 21 10.20 -1.30 11.20
N ILE A 22 9.25 -2.19 10.95
CA ILE A 22 9.56 -3.59 10.63
C ILE A 22 10.31 -3.71 9.31
N LEU A 23 9.96 -2.88 8.32
CA LEU A 23 10.48 -3.01 6.98
C LEU A 23 11.73 -2.18 6.69
N GLN A 24 12.06 -1.22 7.55
CA GLN A 24 13.09 -0.23 7.25
C GLN A 24 14.48 -0.80 6.99
N ASP A 25 14.78 -1.97 7.54
CA ASP A 25 16.09 -2.57 7.34
C ASP A 25 16.31 -3.05 5.91
N ARG A 26 15.24 -3.42 5.22
CA ARG A 26 15.33 -4.01 3.88
C ARG A 26 14.74 -3.15 2.79
N TYR A 27 13.86 -2.22 3.16
CA TYR A 27 13.12 -1.42 2.19
C TYR A 27 13.19 0.05 2.54
N GLN A 28 13.05 0.88 1.52
CA GLN A 28 12.82 2.30 1.74
C GLN A 28 11.31 2.50 1.78
N VAL A 29 10.80 2.96 2.90
CA VAL A 29 9.36 2.94 3.19
C VAL A 29 8.77 4.33 3.03
N PHE A 30 7.64 4.40 2.32
CA PHE A 30 6.85 5.61 2.16
C PHE A 30 5.44 5.34 2.65
N GLN A 31 4.72 6.36 3.07
CA GLN A 31 3.43 6.20 3.70
C GLN A 31 2.39 7.10 3.04
N ALA A 32 1.18 6.56 2.90
CA ALA A 32 0.01 7.30 2.47
C ALA A 32 -1.12 7.06 3.46
N GLU A 33 -1.90 8.09 3.71
CA GLU A 33 -2.99 8.03 4.69
C GLU A 33 -4.27 7.43 4.11
N ASN A 34 -4.39 7.44 2.80
CA ASN A 34 -5.58 6.94 2.12
C ASN A 34 -5.25 6.59 0.68
N GLY A 35 -6.22 5.99 0.00
CA GLY A 35 -6.01 5.54 -1.36
C GLY A 35 -5.79 6.68 -2.34
N LYS A 36 -6.44 7.81 -2.12
CA LYS A 36 -6.27 8.97 -2.99
C LYS A 36 -4.84 9.49 -2.95
N GLN A 37 -4.30 9.65 -1.73
CA GLN A 37 -2.92 10.07 -1.56
C GLN A 37 -1.96 9.07 -2.18
N ALA A 38 -2.23 7.78 -1.99
CA ALA A 38 -1.39 6.72 -2.56
C ALA A 38 -1.35 6.82 -4.09
N ILE A 39 -2.49 7.03 -4.72
CA ILE A 39 -2.56 7.16 -6.17
C ILE A 39 -1.76 8.36 -6.64
N GLU A 40 -1.90 9.49 -5.95
CA GLU A 40 -1.13 10.68 -6.29
C GLU A 40 0.37 10.43 -6.22
N MET A 41 0.81 9.73 -5.18
CA MET A 41 2.23 9.40 -5.02
C MET A 41 2.72 8.48 -6.13
N ILE A 42 1.94 7.49 -6.49
CA ILE A 42 2.31 6.54 -7.54
C ILE A 42 2.33 7.24 -8.91
N GLU A 43 1.32 8.05 -9.17
CA GLU A 43 1.19 8.73 -10.47
C GLU A 43 2.21 9.85 -10.66
N SER A 44 2.74 10.40 -9.57
CA SER A 44 3.76 11.45 -9.67
C SER A 44 5.04 10.99 -10.37
N LYS A 45 5.30 9.69 -10.31
CA LYS A 45 6.47 9.05 -10.89
C LYS A 45 7.81 9.59 -10.37
N GLU A 46 7.77 10.23 -9.21
CA GLU A 46 9.00 10.70 -8.57
C GLU A 46 9.88 9.54 -8.13
N ARG A 47 9.26 8.40 -7.86
CA ARG A 47 9.98 7.19 -7.48
C ARG A 47 9.22 5.96 -7.95
N ILE A 48 9.93 4.87 -8.07
CA ILE A 48 9.34 3.59 -8.48
C ILE A 48 9.09 2.77 -7.23
N TYR A 49 7.83 2.42 -7.01
CA TYR A 49 7.45 1.54 -5.92
C TYR A 49 7.46 0.10 -6.41
N ARG A 50 7.96 -0.79 -5.56
CA ARG A 50 8.03 -2.22 -5.88
C ARG A 50 6.94 -3.02 -5.21
N LEU A 51 6.29 -2.44 -4.22
CA LEU A 51 5.26 -3.13 -3.44
C LEU A 51 4.38 -2.11 -2.75
N VAL A 52 3.08 -2.40 -2.68
CA VAL A 52 2.14 -1.62 -1.89
C VAL A 52 1.54 -2.53 -0.83
N LEU A 53 1.59 -2.09 0.42
CA LEU A 53 0.86 -2.72 1.52
C LEU A 53 -0.39 -1.89 1.76
N LEU A 54 -1.54 -2.49 1.59
CA LEU A 54 -2.81 -1.78 1.52
C LEU A 54 -3.77 -2.24 2.61
N ASP A 55 -4.25 -1.29 3.42
CA ASP A 55 -5.37 -1.53 4.31
C ASP A 55 -6.66 -1.33 3.52
N ILE A 56 -7.58 -2.26 3.64
CA ILE A 56 -8.85 -2.19 2.92
C ILE A 56 -9.77 -1.13 3.50
N GLN A 57 -9.78 -0.98 4.81
CA GLN A 57 -10.74 -0.10 5.48
C GLN A 57 -10.15 1.29 5.69
N MET A 58 -10.49 2.21 4.80
CA MET A 58 -10.03 3.60 4.87
C MET A 58 -11.18 4.54 4.56
N PRO A 59 -11.25 5.71 5.22
CA PRO A 59 -12.37 6.63 5.06
C PRO A 59 -12.41 7.36 3.73
N VAL A 60 -11.26 7.62 3.11
CA VAL A 60 -11.17 8.33 1.84
C VAL A 60 -10.62 7.37 0.81
N MET A 61 -11.44 6.92 -0.10
CA MET A 61 -11.08 5.90 -1.08
C MET A 61 -10.54 4.65 -0.37
N ASP A 62 -11.44 3.76 -0.02
CA ASP A 62 -11.08 2.52 0.67
C ASP A 62 -10.18 1.62 -0.19
N GLY A 63 -9.74 0.51 0.41
CA GLY A 63 -8.82 -0.39 -0.29
C GLY A 63 -9.38 -0.94 -1.58
N PHE A 64 -10.69 -1.22 -1.62
CA PHE A 64 -11.31 -1.72 -2.84
C PHE A 64 -11.35 -0.66 -3.92
N GLY A 65 -11.64 0.59 -3.56
CA GLY A 65 -11.61 1.69 -4.50
C GLY A 65 -10.22 1.92 -5.08
N PHE A 66 -9.20 1.81 -4.24
CA PHE A 66 -7.81 1.91 -4.67
C PHE A 66 -7.48 0.79 -5.67
N LEU A 67 -7.82 -0.44 -5.34
CA LEU A 67 -7.54 -1.58 -6.21
C LEU A 67 -8.27 -1.47 -7.53
N ASP A 68 -9.53 -1.02 -7.51
CA ASP A 68 -10.31 -0.84 -8.72
C ASP A 68 -9.67 0.19 -9.64
N TYR A 69 -9.21 1.30 -9.07
CA TYR A 69 -8.52 2.33 -9.82
C TYR A 69 -7.25 1.78 -10.46
N MET A 70 -6.43 1.09 -9.66
CA MET A 70 -5.17 0.52 -10.14
C MET A 70 -5.42 -0.49 -11.26
N LYS A 71 -6.47 -1.29 -11.12
CA LYS A 71 -6.83 -2.27 -12.12
C LYS A 71 -7.28 -1.62 -13.44
N LYS A 72 -8.11 -0.59 -13.35
CA LYS A 72 -8.58 0.14 -14.52
C LYS A 72 -7.45 0.83 -15.26
N LYS A 73 -6.44 1.27 -14.56
CA LYS A 73 -5.28 1.93 -15.14
C LYS A 73 -4.17 0.95 -15.52
N ASP A 74 -4.43 -0.35 -15.37
CA ASP A 74 -3.46 -1.40 -15.68
C ASP A 74 -2.16 -1.27 -14.89
N MET A 75 -2.24 -0.74 -13.68
CA MET A 75 -1.06 -0.48 -12.85
C MET A 75 -0.64 -1.70 -12.03
N LEU A 76 -1.57 -2.61 -11.76
CA LEU A 76 -1.27 -3.80 -10.95
C LEU A 76 -0.30 -4.75 -11.64
N LYS A 77 -0.16 -4.64 -12.94
CA LYS A 77 0.71 -5.48 -13.73
C LYS A 77 2.16 -5.43 -13.24
N ASN A 78 2.62 -4.24 -12.90
CA ASN A 78 4.01 -4.03 -12.52
C ASN A 78 4.19 -3.62 -11.06
N LEU A 79 3.09 -3.56 -10.30
CA LEU A 79 3.15 -3.12 -8.91
C LEU A 79 2.29 -4.06 -8.06
N PRO A 80 2.91 -5.07 -7.46
CA PRO A 80 2.18 -5.97 -6.57
C PRO A 80 1.60 -5.24 -5.37
N VAL A 81 0.37 -5.61 -5.01
CA VAL A 81 -0.30 -5.05 -3.85
C VAL A 81 -0.65 -6.19 -2.90
N ILE A 82 -0.19 -6.08 -1.65
CA ILE A 82 -0.57 -7.01 -0.60
C ILE A 82 -1.64 -6.32 0.24
N VAL A 83 -2.82 -6.92 0.26
CA VAL A 83 -3.96 -6.36 1.00
C VAL A 83 -3.96 -6.93 2.40
N ILE A 84 -4.01 -6.03 3.38
CA ILE A 84 -4.07 -6.40 4.79
C ILE A 84 -5.48 -6.11 5.28
N SER A 85 -6.17 -7.15 5.77
CA SER A 85 -7.51 -6.96 6.32
C SER A 85 -7.40 -6.36 7.72
N GLY A 86 -8.17 -5.30 7.95
CA GLY A 86 -8.25 -4.69 9.27
C GLY A 86 -9.16 -5.44 10.24
N ASP A 87 -9.87 -6.44 9.77
CA ASP A 87 -10.77 -7.23 10.61
C ASP A 87 -9.98 -8.27 11.38
N SER A 88 -9.99 -8.15 12.69
CA SER A 88 -9.24 -9.06 13.55
C SER A 88 -9.72 -10.50 13.49
N SER A 89 -10.97 -10.74 13.10
CA SER A 89 -11.45 -12.11 12.96
C SER A 89 -10.83 -12.82 11.76
N ASP A 90 -10.36 -12.05 10.78
CA ASP A 90 -9.70 -12.57 9.60
C ASP A 90 -8.25 -12.07 9.54
N ALA A 91 -7.65 -11.89 10.69
CA ALA A 91 -6.33 -11.26 10.81
C ALA A 91 -5.24 -11.98 10.01
N SER A 92 -5.44 -13.24 9.75
CA SER A 92 -4.46 -14.02 9.00
C SER A 92 -4.60 -13.87 7.49
N VAL A 93 -5.61 -13.15 7.02
CA VAL A 93 -5.90 -13.08 5.59
C VAL A 93 -5.04 -12.01 4.95
N LEU A 94 -4.13 -12.43 4.11
CA LEU A 94 -3.33 -11.57 3.26
C LEU A 94 -3.59 -11.97 1.81
N HIS A 95 -3.90 -11.01 0.97
CA HIS A 95 -4.14 -11.25 -0.43
C HIS A 95 -3.16 -10.44 -1.27
N ALA A 96 -2.47 -11.12 -2.18
CA ALA A 96 -1.57 -10.47 -3.12
C ALA A 96 -2.26 -10.33 -4.47
N TYR A 97 -2.22 -9.12 -5.02
CA TYR A 97 -2.75 -8.82 -6.35
C TYR A 97 -1.60 -8.44 -7.26
N LYS A 98 -1.60 -9.04 -8.42
CA LYS A 98 -0.56 -8.77 -9.43
C LYS A 98 -1.18 -8.21 -10.70
#